data_4ab2750d51ea4d63e74c8c44d0327178
#
_entry.id   4ab2750d51ea4d63e74c8c44d0327178
#
_cell.length_a   1.000
_cell.length_b   1.000
_cell.length_c   1.000
_cell.angle_alpha   90.00
_cell.angle_beta   90.00
_cell.angle_gamma   90.00
#
_symmetry.space_group_name_H-M   'P 1'
#
loop_
_entity.id
_entity.type
_entity.pdbx_description
1 polymer ?
#
loop_
_entity_poly.entity_id
_entity_poly.type
_entity_poly.pdbx_seq_one_letter_code
_entity_poly.pdbx_strand_id
1 'polypeptide(L)'
;KIMKKVDTGTDHLLLEKADGIALLTMNRPEARNAMSGEMNEAMQRILAEVEVDPDVRCVVLTGAGKGFCAGGDVKGMASSGDGTVGQNTIDAAIHRQRVHQRATSGKLFKMPKPTIAALPGAAAGAGLSYALACDLRVMSKTAIMTTAFARVGFSGDYGGSYFMTQLIGSAKARE
;
A
#
# COMPACT_ATOMS: atom_id res chain seq x y z
N LYS A 1 -3.21 26.48 -2.39
CA LYS A 1 -2.34 26.58 -1.20
C LYS A 1 -1.16 25.62 -1.34
N ILE A 2 0.00 26.01 -0.76
CA ILE A 2 1.21 25.17 -0.77
C ILE A 2 0.98 24.02 0.23
N MET A 3 1.21 22.76 -0.20
CA MET A 3 1.17 21.63 0.70
C MET A 3 2.37 21.65 1.64
N LYS A 4 2.15 21.41 2.93
CA LYS A 4 3.18 21.34 3.95
C LYS A 4 3.72 19.90 4.00
N LYS A 5 5.02 19.76 3.81
CA LYS A 5 5.72 18.47 3.99
C LYS A 5 5.80 18.11 5.47
N VAL A 6 5.56 16.84 5.77
CA VAL A 6 5.68 16.25 7.11
C VAL A 6 6.73 15.15 7.04
N ASP A 7 7.62 15.12 8.01
CA ASP A 7 8.67 14.10 8.09
C ASP A 7 8.05 12.73 8.35
N THR A 8 8.34 11.78 7.49
CA THR A 8 7.91 10.38 7.60
C THR A 8 9.02 9.47 8.12
N GLY A 9 10.21 10.00 8.42
CA GLY A 9 11.39 9.23 8.83
C GLY A 9 12.04 8.42 7.72
N THR A 10 11.58 8.55 6.47
CA THR A 10 12.17 7.90 5.29
C THR A 10 11.81 8.67 4.02
N ASP A 11 12.67 8.58 3.01
CA ASP A 11 12.38 9.11 1.67
C ASP A 11 11.51 8.15 0.83
N HIS A 12 11.28 6.93 1.30
CA HIS A 12 10.47 5.94 0.57
C HIS A 12 8.96 6.20 0.64
N LEU A 13 8.50 6.98 1.61
CA LEU A 13 7.11 7.43 1.76
C LEU A 13 7.11 8.92 2.08
N LEU A 14 6.40 9.71 1.29
CA LEU A 14 6.24 11.14 1.54
C LEU A 14 4.84 11.42 2.09
N LEU A 15 4.75 12.41 2.99
CA LEU A 15 3.48 12.94 3.48
C LEU A 15 3.46 14.45 3.29
N GLU A 16 2.41 14.92 2.63
CA GLU A 16 2.11 16.33 2.49
C GLU A 16 0.69 16.62 2.96
N LYS A 17 0.48 17.75 3.66
CA LYS A 17 -0.84 18.13 4.19
C LYS A 17 -1.24 19.53 3.73
N ALA A 18 -2.47 19.70 3.27
CA ALA A 18 -3.12 21.00 3.01
C ALA A 18 -4.64 20.84 2.99
N ASP A 19 -5.35 21.85 3.46
CA ASP A 19 -6.81 21.99 3.31
C ASP A 19 -7.64 20.78 3.76
N GLY A 20 -7.16 20.04 4.74
CA GLY A 20 -7.80 18.83 5.24
C GLY A 20 -7.44 17.55 4.47
N ILE A 21 -6.50 17.62 3.54
CA ILE A 21 -6.00 16.48 2.77
C ILE A 21 -4.65 16.05 3.30
N ALA A 22 -4.49 14.75 3.52
CA ALA A 22 -3.19 14.10 3.69
C ALA A 22 -2.87 13.34 2.39
N LEU A 23 -1.85 13.79 1.68
CA LEU A 23 -1.34 13.14 0.49
C LEU A 23 -0.14 12.26 0.86
N LEU A 24 -0.32 10.95 0.75
CA LEU A 24 0.74 9.95 0.93
C LEU A 24 1.25 9.53 -0.45
N THR A 25 2.56 9.67 -0.66
CA THR A 25 3.20 9.27 -1.91
C THR A 25 4.22 8.17 -1.66
N MET A 26 3.98 6.97 -2.19
CA MET A 26 4.99 5.91 -2.26
C MET A 26 6.10 6.38 -3.19
N ASN A 27 7.33 6.52 -2.70
CA ASN A 27 8.39 7.26 -3.38
C ASN A 27 9.65 6.42 -3.59
N ARG A 28 9.53 5.42 -4.44
CA ARG A 28 10.65 4.61 -4.99
C ARG A 28 10.44 4.41 -6.49
N PRO A 29 10.38 5.47 -7.29
CA PRO A 29 10.03 5.37 -8.73
C PRO A 29 11.01 4.47 -9.51
N GLU A 30 12.28 4.41 -9.14
CA GLU A 30 13.30 3.53 -9.71
C GLU A 30 12.99 2.03 -9.48
N ALA A 31 12.33 1.70 -8.37
CA ALA A 31 11.83 0.37 -8.04
C ALA A 31 10.32 0.20 -8.32
N ARG A 32 9.74 1.09 -9.14
CA ARG A 32 8.29 1.10 -9.45
C ARG A 32 7.42 1.18 -8.18
N ASN A 33 7.90 1.88 -7.17
CA ASN A 33 7.27 2.04 -5.86
C ASN A 33 7.00 0.70 -5.14
N ALA A 34 7.86 -0.31 -5.34
CA ALA A 34 7.80 -1.55 -4.59
C ALA A 34 7.98 -1.28 -3.09
N MET A 35 7.19 -1.97 -2.27
CA MET A 35 7.12 -1.76 -0.82
C MET A 35 8.36 -2.30 -0.13
N SER A 36 9.25 -1.41 0.30
CA SER A 36 10.40 -1.73 1.16
C SER A 36 9.99 -1.84 2.63
N GLY A 37 10.89 -2.38 3.46
CA GLY A 37 10.71 -2.41 4.91
C GLY A 37 10.46 -1.02 5.50
N GLU A 38 11.30 -0.03 5.13
CA GLU A 38 11.16 1.36 5.58
C GLU A 38 9.83 2.00 5.16
N MET A 39 9.41 1.80 3.89
CA MET A 39 8.10 2.27 3.42
C MET A 39 6.97 1.65 4.24
N ASN A 40 7.07 0.36 4.52
CA ASN A 40 6.05 -0.37 5.24
C ASN A 40 5.92 0.09 6.70
N GLU A 41 7.03 0.30 7.39
CA GLU A 41 7.06 0.82 8.75
C GLU A 41 6.51 2.25 8.83
N ALA A 42 6.94 3.11 7.91
CA ALA A 42 6.41 4.47 7.82
C ALA A 42 4.90 4.47 7.51
N MET A 43 4.43 3.63 6.59
CA MET A 43 3.01 3.52 6.24
C MET A 43 2.15 3.15 7.45
N GLN A 44 2.55 2.17 8.27
CA GLN A 44 1.83 1.80 9.49
C GLN A 44 1.68 2.98 10.44
N ARG A 45 2.78 3.67 10.71
CA ARG A 45 2.82 4.80 11.64
C ARG A 45 2.00 5.98 11.12
N ILE A 46 2.22 6.39 9.87
CA ILE A 46 1.56 7.54 9.27
C ILE A 46 0.04 7.31 9.14
N LEU A 47 -0.40 6.12 8.75
CA LEU A 47 -1.84 5.82 8.70
C LEU A 47 -2.50 5.88 10.09
N ALA A 48 -1.80 5.47 11.14
CA ALA A 48 -2.31 5.62 12.51
C ALA A 48 -2.38 7.11 12.94
N GLU A 49 -1.38 7.90 12.58
CA GLU A 49 -1.35 9.34 12.87
C GLU A 49 -2.45 10.11 12.13
N VAL A 50 -2.60 9.91 10.83
CA VAL A 50 -3.62 10.62 10.03
C VAL A 50 -5.05 10.20 10.37
N GLU A 51 -5.25 8.98 10.88
CA GLU A 51 -6.56 8.52 11.33
C GLU A 51 -7.13 9.40 12.46
N VAL A 52 -6.28 9.80 13.40
CA VAL A 52 -6.70 10.57 14.58
C VAL A 52 -6.44 12.08 14.45
N ASP A 53 -5.75 12.53 13.41
CA ASP A 53 -5.43 13.92 13.16
C ASP A 53 -6.69 14.72 12.83
N PRO A 54 -7.13 15.67 13.66
CA PRO A 54 -8.36 16.45 13.42
C PRO A 54 -8.26 17.39 12.21
N ASP A 55 -7.04 17.72 11.77
CA ASP A 55 -6.81 18.57 10.60
C ASP A 55 -6.88 17.78 9.29
N VAL A 56 -6.93 16.45 9.35
CA VAL A 56 -7.07 15.57 8.18
C VAL A 56 -8.50 15.10 8.05
N ARG A 57 -9.12 15.37 6.91
CA ARG A 57 -10.50 14.99 6.56
C ARG A 57 -10.57 13.98 5.42
N CYS A 58 -9.48 13.84 4.65
CA CYS A 58 -9.39 12.92 3.53
C CYS A 58 -7.93 12.45 3.36
N VAL A 59 -7.75 11.20 3.00
CA VAL A 59 -6.43 10.61 2.71
C VAL A 59 -6.35 10.28 1.22
N VAL A 60 -5.31 10.76 0.55
CA VAL A 60 -4.99 10.40 -0.83
C VAL A 60 -3.71 9.59 -0.84
N LEU A 61 -3.75 8.40 -1.43
CA LEU A 61 -2.58 7.53 -1.62
C LEU A 61 -2.20 7.50 -3.11
N THR A 62 -0.96 7.76 -3.42
CA THR A 62 -0.43 7.74 -4.79
C THR A 62 0.98 7.16 -4.85
N GLY A 63 1.52 7.03 -6.06
CA GLY A 63 2.91 6.65 -6.30
C GLY A 63 3.65 7.74 -7.06
N ALA A 64 4.92 7.92 -6.74
CA ALA A 64 5.81 8.84 -7.47
C ALA A 64 6.10 8.34 -8.88
N GLY A 65 6.25 9.28 -9.82
CA GLY A 65 6.61 8.97 -11.21
C GLY A 65 5.46 8.30 -11.99
N LYS A 66 5.80 7.27 -12.76
CA LYS A 66 4.88 6.66 -13.76
C LYS A 66 4.06 5.49 -13.22
N GLY A 67 4.26 5.05 -11.98
CA GLY A 67 3.60 3.87 -11.41
C GLY A 67 2.91 4.18 -10.09
N PHE A 68 1.87 3.41 -9.75
CA PHE A 68 1.31 3.47 -8.42
C PHE A 68 2.16 2.64 -7.45
N CYS A 69 2.17 1.31 -7.60
CA CYS A 69 2.96 0.41 -6.76
C CYS A 69 3.06 -0.97 -7.41
N ALA A 70 4.27 -1.51 -7.50
CA ALA A 70 4.53 -2.84 -8.07
C ALA A 70 4.28 -4.01 -7.10
N GLY A 71 3.93 -3.73 -5.84
CA GLY A 71 3.74 -4.73 -4.80
C GLY A 71 4.95 -4.89 -3.89
N GLY A 72 5.16 -6.09 -3.33
CA GLY A 72 6.30 -6.37 -2.45
C GLY A 72 7.65 -6.25 -3.15
N ASP A 73 8.67 -5.84 -2.42
CA ASP A 73 10.06 -5.78 -2.91
C ASP A 73 10.69 -7.18 -2.94
N VAL A 74 10.42 -7.93 -4.01
CA VAL A 74 10.91 -9.31 -4.18
C VAL A 74 12.44 -9.38 -4.19
N LYS A 75 13.13 -8.33 -4.66
CA LYS A 75 14.60 -8.28 -4.64
C LYS A 75 15.12 -8.12 -3.22
N GLY A 76 14.51 -7.23 -2.44
CA GLY A 76 14.82 -7.08 -1.03
C GLY A 76 14.55 -8.36 -0.22
N MET A 77 13.45 -9.06 -0.51
CA MET A 77 13.14 -10.36 0.11
C MET A 77 14.18 -11.43 -0.20
N ALA A 78 14.66 -11.50 -1.44
CA ALA A 78 15.68 -12.47 -1.86
C ALA A 78 17.05 -12.20 -1.20
N SER A 79 17.40 -10.93 -0.98
CA SER A 79 18.67 -10.55 -0.32
C SER A 79 18.61 -10.70 1.21
N SER A 80 17.42 -10.68 1.81
CA SER A 80 17.21 -10.92 3.26
C SER A 80 17.20 -12.42 3.63
N GLY A 81 17.37 -13.29 2.65
CA GLY A 81 17.43 -14.77 2.80
C GLY A 81 18.69 -15.29 3.45
N ASP A 82 19.37 -14.48 4.25
CA ASP A 82 20.45 -14.94 5.08
C ASP A 82 19.88 -15.62 6.34
N GLY A 83 20.34 -16.80 6.52
CA GLY A 83 20.32 -17.72 7.60
C GLY A 83 20.37 -17.21 9.03
N THR A 84 19.60 -16.24 9.45
CA THR A 84 19.23 -16.10 10.87
C THR A 84 18.22 -17.19 11.22
N VAL A 85 18.66 -18.41 11.04
CA VAL A 85 18.10 -19.63 11.63
C VAL A 85 18.16 -19.46 13.14
N GLY A 86 17.07 -19.08 13.76
CA GLY A 86 17.02 -19.07 15.22
C GLY A 86 15.82 -18.35 15.83
N GLN A 87 15.24 -17.38 15.15
CA GLN A 87 14.11 -16.60 15.72
C GLN A 87 12.91 -16.42 14.77
N ASN A 88 12.97 -16.92 13.53
CA ASN A 88 11.91 -16.77 12.55
C ASN A 88 11.27 -18.12 12.22
N THR A 89 10.41 -18.60 13.11
CA THR A 89 9.51 -19.70 12.72
C THR A 89 8.55 -19.21 11.63
N ILE A 90 8.06 -20.11 10.78
CA ILE A 90 7.02 -19.82 9.78
C ILE A 90 5.81 -19.15 10.46
N ASP A 91 5.40 -19.62 11.61
CA ASP A 91 4.28 -19.06 12.36
C ASP A 91 4.54 -17.61 12.79
N ALA A 92 5.76 -17.29 13.26
CA ALA A 92 6.12 -15.92 13.60
C ALA A 92 6.15 -15.00 12.37
N ALA A 93 6.60 -15.49 11.21
CA ALA A 93 6.58 -14.74 9.96
C ALA A 93 5.14 -14.47 9.50
N ILE A 94 4.26 -15.48 9.52
CA ILE A 94 2.84 -15.34 9.21
C ILE A 94 2.17 -14.35 10.17
N HIS A 95 2.47 -14.44 11.46
CA HIS A 95 1.89 -13.52 12.45
C HIS A 95 2.31 -12.07 12.19
N ARG A 96 3.60 -11.81 11.96
CA ARG A 96 4.10 -10.47 11.62
C ARG A 96 3.43 -9.92 10.37
N GLN A 97 3.31 -10.73 9.32
CA GLN A 97 2.65 -10.31 8.08
C GLN A 97 1.17 -9.97 8.32
N ARG A 98 0.44 -10.75 9.10
CA ARG A 98 -0.96 -10.47 9.46
C ARG A 98 -1.10 -9.16 10.23
N VAL A 99 -0.23 -8.91 11.20
CA VAL A 99 -0.23 -7.64 11.97
C VAL A 99 0.03 -6.47 11.01
N HIS A 100 1.04 -6.61 10.17
CA HIS A 100 1.41 -5.58 9.20
C HIS A 100 0.28 -5.28 8.20
N GLN A 101 -0.35 -6.29 7.62
CA GLN A 101 -1.46 -6.12 6.68
C GLN A 101 -2.66 -5.41 7.33
N ARG A 102 -2.98 -5.72 8.59
CA ARG A 102 -4.05 -5.03 9.34
C ARG A 102 -3.72 -3.56 9.60
N ALA A 103 -2.45 -3.26 9.90
CA ALA A 103 -1.98 -1.92 10.20
C ALA A 103 -1.81 -1.03 8.95
N THR A 104 -1.85 -1.60 7.77
CA THR A 104 -1.67 -0.91 6.49
C THR A 104 -2.93 -0.97 5.62
N SER A 105 -3.07 -1.93 4.72
CA SER A 105 -4.26 -2.03 3.85
C SER A 105 -5.55 -2.23 4.65
N GLY A 106 -5.51 -3.01 5.73
CA GLY A 106 -6.66 -3.17 6.62
C GLY A 106 -7.06 -1.87 7.32
N LYS A 107 -6.09 -1.02 7.66
CA LYS A 107 -6.35 0.30 8.23
C LYS A 107 -6.92 1.26 7.19
N LEU A 108 -6.41 1.29 5.97
CA LEU A 108 -6.99 2.05 4.86
C LEU A 108 -8.46 1.69 4.63
N PHE A 109 -8.77 0.39 4.61
CA PHE A 109 -10.13 -0.10 4.40
C PHE A 109 -11.10 0.29 5.54
N LYS A 110 -10.59 0.39 6.77
CA LYS A 110 -11.38 0.75 7.97
C LYS A 110 -11.26 2.23 8.35
N MET A 111 -10.55 3.02 7.56
CA MET A 111 -10.30 4.43 7.87
C MET A 111 -11.62 5.19 8.04
N PRO A 112 -11.84 5.89 9.17
CA PRO A 112 -13.08 6.66 9.38
C PRO A 112 -13.09 7.99 8.61
N LYS A 113 -12.22 8.14 7.63
CA LYS A 113 -12.07 9.29 6.73
C LYS A 113 -12.05 8.79 5.29
N PRO A 114 -12.63 9.50 4.32
CA PRO A 114 -12.55 9.13 2.92
C PRO A 114 -11.10 8.87 2.47
N THR A 115 -10.91 7.77 1.75
CA THR A 115 -9.62 7.36 1.20
C THR A 115 -9.69 7.28 -0.32
N ILE A 116 -8.71 7.85 -1.01
CA ILE A 116 -8.65 7.89 -2.48
C ILE A 116 -7.32 7.32 -2.94
N ALA A 117 -7.35 6.30 -3.78
CA ALA A 117 -6.18 5.85 -4.51
C ALA A 117 -6.08 6.59 -5.85
N ALA A 118 -5.03 7.39 -6.02
CA ALA A 118 -4.72 8.07 -7.27
C ALA A 118 -3.61 7.30 -8.00
N LEU A 119 -3.96 6.64 -9.11
CA LEU A 119 -3.08 5.73 -9.83
C LEU A 119 -2.51 6.42 -11.09
N PRO A 120 -1.27 6.93 -11.05
CA PRO A 120 -0.63 7.49 -12.24
C PRO A 120 -0.28 6.40 -13.26
N GLY A 121 -0.21 5.14 -12.83
CA GLY A 121 0.10 3.98 -13.65
C GLY A 121 -0.16 2.67 -12.90
N ALA A 122 0.63 1.64 -13.19
CA ALA A 122 0.37 0.28 -12.74
C ALA A 122 0.28 0.12 -11.22
N ALA A 123 -0.77 -0.60 -10.79
CA ALA A 123 -0.95 -1.14 -9.44
C ALA A 123 -0.95 -2.67 -9.52
N ALA A 124 0.04 -3.32 -8.91
CA ALA A 124 0.27 -4.75 -9.06
C ALA A 124 0.44 -5.46 -7.70
N GLY A 125 -0.06 -6.69 -7.58
CA GLY A 125 0.08 -7.51 -6.37
C GLY A 125 -0.44 -6.79 -5.12
N ALA A 126 0.39 -6.66 -4.09
CA ALA A 126 0.05 -5.93 -2.88
C ALA A 126 -0.24 -4.43 -3.14
N GLY A 127 0.34 -3.82 -4.19
CA GLY A 127 0.00 -2.46 -4.63
C GLY A 127 -1.44 -2.38 -5.14
N LEU A 128 -1.93 -3.39 -5.84
CA LEU A 128 -3.35 -3.50 -6.19
C LEU A 128 -4.21 -3.58 -4.92
N SER A 129 -3.79 -4.37 -3.93
CA SER A 129 -4.53 -4.49 -2.66
C SER A 129 -4.67 -3.16 -1.93
N TYR A 130 -3.63 -2.32 -1.93
CA TYR A 130 -3.72 -0.95 -1.39
C TYR A 130 -4.73 -0.09 -2.16
N ALA A 131 -4.72 -0.15 -3.50
CA ALA A 131 -5.67 0.60 -4.32
C ALA A 131 -7.12 0.15 -4.07
N LEU A 132 -7.34 -1.16 -3.90
CA LEU A 132 -8.67 -1.73 -3.62
C LEU A 132 -9.15 -1.46 -2.19
N ALA A 133 -8.25 -1.26 -1.24
CA ALA A 133 -8.57 -0.92 0.15
C ALA A 133 -9.11 0.50 0.31
N CYS A 134 -8.82 1.42 -0.61
CA CYS A 134 -9.34 2.77 -0.60
C CYS A 134 -10.83 2.80 -1.02
N ASP A 135 -11.57 3.82 -0.56
CA ASP A 135 -12.99 4.01 -0.95
C ASP A 135 -13.14 4.31 -2.43
N LEU A 136 -12.30 5.20 -2.96
CA LEU A 136 -12.35 5.63 -4.35
C LEU A 136 -11.02 5.38 -5.07
N ARG A 137 -11.10 5.17 -6.38
CA ARG A 137 -9.94 5.01 -7.28
C ARG A 137 -10.08 5.97 -8.45
N VAL A 138 -9.05 6.81 -8.64
CA VAL A 138 -8.89 7.66 -9.81
C VAL A 138 -7.62 7.20 -10.52
N MET A 139 -7.71 6.87 -11.80
CA MET A 139 -6.57 6.30 -12.50
C MET A 139 -6.36 6.96 -13.87
N SER A 140 -5.11 7.02 -14.30
CA SER A 140 -4.79 7.45 -15.64
C SER A 140 -5.37 6.47 -16.68
N LYS A 141 -5.64 6.93 -17.90
CA LYS A 141 -6.17 6.07 -18.98
C LYS A 141 -5.26 4.90 -19.33
N THR A 142 -3.98 5.00 -19.05
CA THR A 142 -2.96 3.99 -19.33
C THR A 142 -2.59 3.15 -18.10
N ALA A 143 -3.19 3.43 -16.94
CA ALA A 143 -2.93 2.66 -15.75
C ALA A 143 -3.50 1.24 -15.85
N ILE A 144 -2.80 0.29 -15.25
CA ILE A 144 -3.16 -1.13 -15.25
C ILE A 144 -3.29 -1.61 -13.81
N MET A 145 -4.35 -2.37 -13.54
CA MET A 145 -4.53 -3.09 -12.27
C MET A 145 -4.35 -4.57 -12.55
N THR A 146 -3.46 -5.23 -11.81
CA THR A 146 -3.13 -6.65 -12.04
C THR A 146 -2.80 -7.38 -10.74
N THR A 147 -3.23 -8.63 -10.64
CA THR A 147 -2.92 -9.51 -9.52
C THR A 147 -1.44 -9.89 -9.42
N ALA A 148 -0.69 -9.84 -10.50
CA ALA A 148 0.74 -10.11 -10.65
C ALA A 148 1.33 -11.30 -9.82
N PHE A 149 0.94 -11.46 -8.56
CA PHE A 149 1.39 -12.52 -7.66
C PHE A 149 1.09 -13.93 -8.22
N ALA A 150 0.01 -14.09 -8.97
CA ALA A 150 -0.34 -15.37 -9.61
C ALA A 150 0.74 -15.84 -10.61
N ARG A 151 1.44 -14.89 -11.26
CA ARG A 151 2.50 -15.21 -12.23
C ARG A 151 3.79 -15.72 -11.60
N VAL A 152 3.96 -15.51 -10.30
CA VAL A 152 5.14 -15.95 -9.52
C VAL A 152 4.76 -17.04 -8.50
N GLY A 153 3.58 -17.63 -8.61
CA GLY A 153 3.13 -18.75 -7.77
C GLY A 153 2.74 -18.36 -6.36
N PHE A 154 2.47 -17.08 -6.09
CA PHE A 154 1.98 -16.62 -4.79
C PHE A 154 0.47 -16.46 -4.78
N SER A 155 -0.14 -16.65 -3.62
CA SER A 155 -1.52 -16.25 -3.35
C SER A 155 -1.59 -14.74 -3.14
N GLY A 156 -2.80 -14.17 -3.27
CA GLY A 156 -3.04 -12.78 -2.94
C GLY A 156 -2.82 -12.50 -1.46
N ASP A 157 -2.31 -11.31 -1.16
CA ASP A 157 -2.04 -10.81 0.18
C ASP A 157 -2.65 -9.40 0.37
N TYR A 158 -2.41 -8.79 1.52
CA TYR A 158 -2.91 -7.45 1.88
C TYR A 158 -4.43 -7.27 1.67
N GLY A 159 -5.19 -8.37 1.69
CA GLY A 159 -6.65 -8.34 1.57
C GLY A 159 -7.19 -8.15 0.16
N GLY A 160 -6.35 -8.17 -0.88
CA GLY A 160 -6.76 -7.86 -2.26
C GLY A 160 -7.94 -8.71 -2.75
N SER A 161 -7.94 -10.01 -2.50
CA SER A 161 -9.05 -10.92 -2.86
C SER A 161 -10.36 -10.56 -2.14
N TYR A 162 -10.26 -10.19 -0.87
CA TYR A 162 -11.42 -9.75 -0.09
C TYR A 162 -11.97 -8.43 -0.62
N PHE A 163 -11.13 -7.41 -0.76
CA PHE A 163 -11.56 -6.09 -1.24
C PHE A 163 -12.13 -6.15 -2.65
N MET A 164 -11.50 -6.91 -3.55
CA MET A 164 -12.00 -7.09 -4.91
C MET A 164 -13.39 -7.73 -4.92
N THR A 165 -13.58 -8.79 -4.13
CA THR A 165 -14.88 -9.45 -4.02
C THR A 165 -15.97 -8.52 -3.48
N GLN A 166 -15.65 -7.65 -2.49
CA GLN A 166 -16.59 -6.67 -1.98
C GLN A 166 -16.96 -5.60 -3.02
N LEU A 167 -16.01 -5.21 -3.87
CA LEU A 167 -16.21 -4.14 -4.85
C LEU A 167 -16.98 -4.59 -6.10
N ILE A 168 -16.70 -5.79 -6.62
CA ILE A 168 -17.21 -6.25 -7.93
C ILE A 168 -17.96 -7.58 -7.88
N GLY A 169 -18.14 -8.14 -6.70
CA GLY A 169 -18.77 -9.44 -6.49
C GLY A 169 -17.87 -10.64 -6.80
N SER A 170 -18.23 -11.81 -6.26
CA SER A 170 -17.40 -13.01 -6.34
C SER A 170 -17.24 -13.58 -7.76
N ALA A 171 -18.24 -13.45 -8.61
CA ALA A 171 -18.17 -13.92 -9.98
C ALA A 171 -17.11 -13.16 -10.78
N LYS A 172 -17.20 -11.83 -10.79
CA LYS A 172 -16.27 -10.97 -11.53
C LYS A 172 -14.85 -10.95 -10.93
N ALA A 173 -14.73 -11.11 -9.62
CA ALA A 173 -13.42 -11.15 -8.96
C ALA A 173 -12.61 -12.44 -9.29
N ARG A 174 -13.26 -13.49 -9.82
CA ARG A 174 -12.61 -14.75 -10.22
C ARG A 174 -12.15 -14.77 -11.67
N GLU A 175 -12.69 -13.90 -12.53
CA GLU A 175 -12.24 -13.71 -13.91
C GLU A 175 -10.87 -12.99 -13.97
#